data_f50f889b585f82b18732cd7031a577de
#
_entry.id   f50f889b585f82b18732cd7031a577de
#
_cell.length_a   1.000
_cell.length_b   1.000
_cell.length_c   1.000
_cell.angle_alpha   90.00
_cell.angle_beta   90.00
_cell.angle_gamma   90.00
#
_symmetry.space_group_name_H-M   'P 1'
#
loop_
_entity.id
_entity.type
_entity.pdbx_description
1 polymer ?
#
loop_
_entity_poly.entity_id
_entity_poly.type
_entity_poly.pdbx_seq_one_letter_code
_entity_poly.pdbx_strand_id
1 'polypeptide(L)' 'MASAKKVKVTLIRSTIGQKPEKRATVRSLGLKKINSTVEHNATPAILGMIAAVAHLVKVEEIN' A
#
# COMPACT_ATOMS: atom_id res chain seq x y z
N MET A 1 12.74 14.16 -14.33
CA MET A 1 12.30 13.77 -14.21
C MET A 1 11.70 13.09 -14.03
N ALA A 2 12.01 12.89 -14.07
CA ALA A 2 11.27 11.80 -14.02
C ALA A 2 10.00 11.89 -13.49
N SER A 3 9.24 11.70 -14.08
CA SER A 3 7.96 11.69 -13.67
C SER A 3 7.73 10.55 -12.79
N ALA A 4 7.64 10.78 -11.57
CA ALA A 4 7.26 9.77 -10.68
C ALA A 4 5.84 9.36 -11.00
N LYS A 5 5.65 8.12 -11.29
CA LYS A 5 4.32 7.58 -11.44
C LYS A 5 3.69 7.51 -10.07
N LYS A 6 2.39 7.69 -10.02
CA LYS A 6 1.65 7.55 -8.78
C LYS A 6 0.85 6.28 -8.82
N VAL A 7 0.70 5.68 -7.66
CA VAL A 7 -0.11 4.48 -7.51
C VAL A 7 -1.14 4.71 -6.43
N LYS A 8 -2.28 4.13 -6.62
CA LYS A 8 -3.38 4.20 -5.68
C LYS A 8 -3.47 2.85 -4.98
N VAL A 9 -3.35 2.87 -3.68
CA VAL A 9 -3.35 1.65 -2.89
C VAL A 9 -4.62 1.61 -2.06
N THR A 10 -5.37 0.54 -2.18
CA THR A 10 -6.62 0.35 -1.44
C THR A 10 -6.49 -0.89 -0.57
N LEU A 11 -6.79 -0.76 0.70
CA LEU A 11 -6.78 -1.91 1.60
C LEU A 11 -8.06 -2.71 1.38
N ILE A 12 -7.92 -3.92 0.87
CA ILE A 12 -9.08 -4.75 0.54
C ILE A 12 -9.31 -5.86 1.55
N ARG A 13 -8.36 -6.10 2.44
CA ARG A 13 -8.51 -7.13 3.46
C ARG A 13 -8.09 -6.58 4.81
N SER A 14 -8.71 -7.12 5.86
CA SER A 14 -8.36 -6.72 7.21
C SER A 14 -6.94 -7.16 7.56
N THR A 15 -6.27 -6.34 8.37
CA THR A 15 -4.96 -6.69 8.87
C THR A 15 -5.05 -7.52 10.16
N ILE A 16 -6.26 -7.74 10.65
CA ILE A 16 -6.46 -8.57 11.84
C ILE A 16 -6.01 -9.98 11.53
N GLY A 17 -5.19 -10.55 12.38
CA GLY A 17 -4.63 -11.87 12.16
C GLY A 17 -3.33 -11.88 11.40
N GLN A 18 -2.91 -10.73 10.89
CA GLN A 18 -1.62 -10.64 10.21
C GLN A 18 -0.50 -10.40 11.21
N LYS A 19 0.72 -10.73 10.80
CA LYS A 19 1.88 -10.49 11.64
C LYS A 19 2.04 -9.00 11.91
N PRO A 20 2.62 -8.62 13.06
CA PRO A 20 2.82 -7.21 13.36
C PRO A 20 3.60 -6.46 12.28
N GLU A 21 4.54 -7.14 11.62
CA GLU A 21 5.31 -6.52 10.55
C GLU A 21 4.42 -6.07 9.41
N LYS A 22 3.47 -6.93 9.01
CA LYS A 22 2.57 -6.61 7.92
C LYS A 22 1.64 -5.48 8.31
N ARG A 23 1.15 -5.49 9.53
CA ARG A 23 0.29 -4.43 10.03
C ARG A 23 1.03 -3.09 10.05
N ALA A 24 2.28 -3.12 10.48
CA ALA A 24 3.09 -1.91 10.52
C ALA A 24 3.32 -1.37 9.10
N THR A 25 3.56 -2.25 8.14
CA THR A 25 3.75 -1.85 6.76
C THR A 25 2.50 -1.18 6.21
N VAL A 26 1.34 -1.76 6.45
CA VAL A 26 0.08 -1.20 6.01
C VAL A 26 -0.14 0.18 6.63
N ARG A 27 0.17 0.33 7.91
CA ARG A 27 0.06 1.60 8.60
C ARG A 27 0.99 2.65 8.00
N SER A 28 2.22 2.22 7.69
CA SER A 28 3.19 3.13 7.10
C SER A 28 2.72 3.63 5.75
N LEU A 29 1.94 2.83 5.05
CA LEU A 29 1.35 3.25 3.79
C LEU A 29 0.19 4.22 4.00
N GLY A 30 -0.30 4.37 5.22
CA GLY A 30 -1.39 5.27 5.52
C GLY A 30 -2.76 4.63 5.50
N LEU A 31 -2.80 3.31 5.35
CA LEU A 31 -4.06 2.58 5.32
C LEU A 31 -4.46 2.22 6.74
N LYS A 32 -5.67 2.57 7.13
CA LYS A 32 -6.13 2.36 8.50
C LYS A 32 -7.26 1.37 8.61
N LYS A 33 -8.15 1.39 7.65
CA LYS A 33 -9.32 0.53 7.65
C LYS A 33 -9.47 -0.14 6.31
N ILE A 34 -10.26 -1.18 6.29
CA ILE A 34 -10.60 -1.85 5.04
C ILE A 34 -11.29 -0.81 4.14
N ASN A 35 -10.99 -0.86 2.86
CA ASN A 35 -11.46 0.10 1.86
C ASN A 35 -10.81 1.48 1.95
N SER A 36 -9.82 1.65 2.82
CA SER A 36 -9.04 2.89 2.82
C SER A 36 -8.21 2.97 1.55
N THR A 37 -8.14 4.15 0.98
CA THR A 37 -7.39 4.38 -0.24
C THR A 37 -6.40 5.50 -0.04
N VAL A 38 -5.17 5.30 -0.47
CA VAL A 38 -4.16 6.35 -0.43
C VAL A 38 -3.37 6.35 -1.73
N GLU A 39 -2.81 7.50 -2.05
CA GLU A 39 -1.97 7.65 -3.22
C GLU A 39 -0.53 7.81 -2.77
N HIS A 40 0.35 7.15 -3.47
CA HIS A 40 1.78 7.23 -3.18
C HIS A 40 2.56 7.36 -4.48
N ASN A 41 3.75 7.93 -4.38
CA ASN A 41 4.67 7.92 -5.51
C ASN A 41 5.21 6.51 -5.67
N ALA A 42 5.38 6.07 -6.90
CA ALA A 42 5.86 4.73 -7.18
C ALA A 42 7.38 4.68 -7.06
N THR A 43 7.89 4.93 -5.86
CA THR A 43 9.32 4.82 -5.60
C THR A 43 9.66 3.39 -5.23
N PRO A 44 10.93 2.98 -5.37
CA PRO A 44 11.32 1.63 -4.99
C PRO A 44 10.96 1.28 -3.55
N ALA A 45 11.07 2.24 -2.63
CA ALA A 45 10.71 1.98 -1.23
C ALA A 45 9.23 1.69 -1.09
N ILE A 46 8.39 2.48 -1.73
CA ILE A 46 6.94 2.29 -1.67
C ILE A 46 6.55 0.98 -2.36
N LEU A 47 7.13 0.70 -3.51
CA LEU A 47 6.83 -0.53 -4.23
C LEU A 47 7.22 -1.76 -3.41
N GLY A 48 8.32 -1.70 -2.69
CA GLY A 48 8.73 -2.78 -1.81
C GLY A 48 7.75 -3.01 -0.66
N MET A 49 7.26 -1.92 -0.08
CA MET A 49 6.26 -2.01 0.99
C MET A 49 4.95 -2.61 0.47
N ILE A 50 4.53 -2.17 -0.71
CA ILE A 50 3.32 -2.68 -1.33
C ILE A 50 3.46 -4.16 -1.64
N ALA A 51 4.61 -4.57 -2.15
CA ALA A 51 4.85 -5.98 -2.46
C ALA A 51 4.76 -6.85 -1.21
N ALA A 52 5.20 -6.34 -0.08
CA ALA A 52 5.16 -7.09 1.17
C ALA A 52 3.73 -7.36 1.63
N VAL A 53 2.79 -6.50 1.27
CA VAL A 53 1.40 -6.64 1.68
C VAL A 53 0.45 -6.75 0.49
N ALA A 54 0.98 -7.15 -0.66
CA ALA A 54 0.19 -7.21 -1.89
C ALA A 54 -1.07 -8.06 -1.75
N HIS A 55 -1.01 -9.08 -0.91
CA HIS A 55 -2.17 -9.93 -0.69
C HIS A 55 -3.28 -9.26 0.14
N LEU A 56 -2.98 -8.10 0.69
CA LEU A 56 -3.94 -7.36 1.51
C LEU A 56 -4.46 -6.11 0.82
N VAL A 57 -3.81 -5.68 -0.23
CA VAL A 57 -4.14 -4.41 -0.88
C VAL A 57 -4.30 -4.59 -2.38
N LYS A 58 -5.00 -3.63 -2.97
CA LYS A 58 -5.12 -3.55 -4.42
C LYS A 58 -4.38 -2.30 -4.85
N VAL A 59 -3.56 -2.43 -5.87
CA VAL A 59 -2.76 -1.31 -6.37
C VAL A 59 -3.18 -0.98 -7.79
N GLU A 60 -3.39 0.30 -8.04
CA GLU A 60 -3.72 0.78 -9.37
C GLU A 60 -2.77 1.90 -9.75
N GLU A 61 -2.30 1.88 -10.98
CA GLU A 61 -1.53 3.01 -11.49
C GLU A 61 -2.51 4.08 -11.90
N ILE A 62 -2.26 5.30 -11.46
CA ILE A 62 -3.15 6.40 -11.78
C ILE A 62 -2.45 7.45 -12.63
N ASN A 63 -1.26 7.16 -13.07
CA ASN A 63 -0.59 8.09 -13.95
C ASN A 63 0.39 7.36 -14.86
#